data_c5358a2a63871138d6ce36027f8cd778
#
_entry.id   c5358a2a63871138d6ce36027f8cd778
#
_cell.length_a   1.000
_cell.length_b   1.000
_cell.length_c   1.000
_cell.angle_alpha   90.00
_cell.angle_beta   90.00
_cell.angle_gamma   90.00
#
_symmetry.space_group_name_H-M   'P 1'
#
loop_
_entity.id
_entity.type
_entity.pdbx_description
1 polymer ?
#
loop_
_entity_poly.entity_id
_entity_poly.type
_entity_poly.pdbx_seq_one_letter_code
_entity_poly.pdbx_strand_id
1 'polypeptide(L)'
;MSPVSPVFAIILAAGRATRFGSDKLMAPLAGRSVLGHVLDTVTASARNGILRAVYLVSRNDTGPEAALARAAGAIIVVADRAGEGLALSLRAGLERVALSAPAGGAAALIVLGDQPGLRVDVIAEVVRRWRASGAPAVRPQYGGSPAEPGHPVLLDRRIWPEVARLEGDTGLGGFLRSTAVELVQVPGRNPDIDTPADLAAFPLEENA
;
A
#
# COMPACT_ATOMS: atom_id res chain seq x y z
N MET A 1 -1.78 20.56 22.79
CA MET A 1 -1.37 20.07 21.47
C MET A 1 -2.46 19.12 20.97
N SER A 2 -3.08 19.40 19.83
CA SER A 2 -4.05 18.45 19.24
C SER A 2 -3.32 17.13 18.94
N PRO A 3 -3.95 15.98 19.21
CA PRO A 3 -3.34 14.70 18.92
C PRO A 3 -3.05 14.59 17.41
N VAL A 4 -1.85 14.12 17.08
CA VAL A 4 -1.47 13.94 15.68
C VAL A 4 -2.35 12.87 15.05
N SER A 5 -3.02 13.20 13.95
CA SER A 5 -3.90 12.28 13.24
C SER A 5 -3.15 11.01 12.81
N PRO A 6 -3.61 9.82 13.23
CA PRO A 6 -2.93 8.57 12.93
C PRO A 6 -3.07 8.18 11.46
N VAL A 7 -2.04 7.50 10.95
CA VAL A 7 -2.03 6.89 9.62
C VAL A 7 -1.90 5.38 9.76
N PHE A 8 -2.74 4.65 9.06
CA PHE A 8 -2.78 3.19 9.04
C PHE A 8 -2.36 2.69 7.66
N ALA A 9 -1.45 1.73 7.58
CA ALA A 9 -1.11 1.12 6.31
C ALA A 9 -2.04 -0.04 5.98
N ILE A 10 -2.44 -0.14 4.71
CA ILE A 10 -3.19 -1.26 4.13
C ILE A 10 -2.37 -1.80 2.97
N ILE A 11 -1.76 -2.97 3.15
CA ILE A 11 -1.02 -3.67 2.10
C ILE A 11 -2.02 -4.57 1.36
N LEU A 12 -2.20 -4.35 0.06
CA LEU A 12 -3.06 -5.15 -0.78
C LEU A 12 -2.25 -6.32 -1.35
N ALA A 13 -2.57 -7.54 -0.90
CA ALA A 13 -1.86 -8.78 -1.22
C ALA A 13 -2.81 -9.90 -1.70
N ALA A 14 -4.06 -9.59 -2.01
CA ALA A 14 -5.07 -10.57 -2.38
C ALA A 14 -5.26 -10.75 -3.89
N GLY A 15 -4.44 -10.10 -4.73
CA GLY A 15 -4.47 -10.18 -6.19
C GLY A 15 -4.13 -11.60 -6.72
N ARG A 16 -4.67 -11.94 -7.91
CA ARG A 16 -4.31 -13.19 -8.61
C ARG A 16 -3.09 -12.96 -9.48
N ALA A 17 -2.01 -13.70 -9.22
CA ALA A 17 -0.78 -13.65 -10.02
C ALA A 17 -0.90 -14.46 -11.32
N THR A 18 -1.91 -14.20 -12.15
CA THR A 18 -2.21 -15.03 -13.34
C THR A 18 -1.10 -15.02 -14.40
N ARG A 19 -0.34 -13.92 -14.51
CA ARG A 19 0.74 -13.77 -15.48
C ARG A 19 2.09 -14.29 -14.98
N PHE A 20 2.26 -14.44 -13.67
CA PHE A 20 3.51 -14.88 -13.06
C PHE A 20 3.68 -16.41 -13.08
N GLY A 21 2.57 -17.16 -13.20
CA GLY A 21 2.58 -18.63 -13.24
C GLY A 21 2.78 -19.31 -11.86
N SER A 22 3.08 -18.55 -10.83
CA SER A 22 3.26 -18.99 -9.44
C SER A 22 2.88 -17.84 -8.48
N ASP A 23 3.09 -18.03 -7.18
CA ASP A 23 2.87 -16.97 -6.19
C ASP A 23 3.96 -15.88 -6.27
N LYS A 24 3.67 -14.80 -7.01
CA LYS A 24 4.60 -13.69 -7.21
C LYS A 24 5.02 -13.00 -5.92
N LEU A 25 4.12 -12.94 -4.93
CA LEU A 25 4.39 -12.26 -3.66
C LEU A 25 5.41 -13.01 -2.81
N MET A 26 5.45 -14.34 -2.97
CA MET A 26 6.41 -15.21 -2.28
C MET A 26 7.66 -15.49 -3.12
N ALA A 27 7.74 -14.98 -4.35
CA ALA A 27 8.92 -15.15 -5.19
C ALA A 27 10.18 -14.56 -4.53
N PRO A 28 11.33 -15.27 -4.58
CA PRO A 28 12.56 -14.82 -3.94
C PRO A 28 13.18 -13.63 -4.70
N LEU A 29 13.49 -12.57 -3.99
CA LEU A 29 14.18 -11.38 -4.45
C LEU A 29 15.26 -11.01 -3.43
N ALA A 30 16.54 -11.13 -3.79
CA ALA A 30 17.68 -10.81 -2.92
C ALA A 30 17.58 -11.39 -1.49
N GLY A 31 17.30 -12.68 -1.38
CA GLY A 31 17.26 -13.40 -0.10
C GLY A 31 15.97 -13.20 0.71
N ARG A 32 15.00 -12.44 0.21
CA ARG A 32 13.66 -12.26 0.82
C ARG A 32 12.58 -12.50 -0.24
N SER A 33 11.33 -12.66 0.18
CA SER A 33 10.22 -12.63 -0.78
C SER A 33 9.88 -11.20 -1.20
N VAL A 34 9.25 -11.03 -2.36
CA VAL A 34 8.75 -9.73 -2.85
C VAL A 34 7.91 -9.03 -1.77
N LEU A 35 6.92 -9.72 -1.21
CA LEU A 35 6.10 -9.19 -0.11
C LEU A 35 6.94 -8.93 1.17
N GLY A 36 8.00 -9.70 1.39
CA GLY A 36 8.89 -9.52 2.53
C GLY A 36 9.55 -8.15 2.55
N HIS A 37 10.02 -7.66 1.39
CA HIS A 37 10.59 -6.31 1.26
C HIS A 37 9.56 -5.23 1.61
N VAL A 38 8.33 -5.37 1.10
CA VAL A 38 7.24 -4.42 1.40
C VAL A 38 6.90 -4.42 2.88
N LEU A 39 6.75 -5.59 3.49
CA LEU A 39 6.45 -5.73 4.92
C LEU A 39 7.54 -5.11 5.79
N ASP A 40 8.82 -5.34 5.47
CA ASP A 40 9.94 -4.77 6.22
C ASP A 40 9.89 -3.23 6.22
N THR A 41 9.69 -2.62 5.05
CA THR A 41 9.61 -1.16 4.91
C THR A 41 8.40 -0.59 5.66
N VAL A 42 7.22 -1.18 5.49
CA VAL A 42 5.98 -0.66 6.10
C VAL A 42 5.98 -0.86 7.61
N THR A 43 6.47 -2.01 8.11
CA THR A 43 6.56 -2.25 9.56
C THR A 43 7.69 -1.45 10.21
N ALA A 44 8.80 -1.19 9.50
CA ALA A 44 9.80 -0.23 9.96
C ALA A 44 9.21 1.18 10.12
N SER A 45 8.37 1.62 9.17
CA SER A 45 7.68 2.90 9.27
C SER A 45 6.73 2.97 10.48
N ALA A 46 6.10 1.83 10.85
CA ALA A 46 5.29 1.76 12.06
C ALA A 46 6.16 1.79 13.33
N ARG A 47 7.26 1.06 13.38
CA ARG A 47 8.22 1.12 14.51
C ARG A 47 8.80 2.52 14.71
N ASN A 48 9.01 3.27 13.64
CA ASN A 48 9.48 4.65 13.67
C ASN A 48 8.37 5.68 14.04
N GLY A 49 7.15 5.23 14.35
CA GLY A 49 6.04 6.11 14.73
C GLY A 49 5.40 6.90 13.58
N ILE A 50 5.77 6.62 12.33
CA ILE A 50 5.17 7.25 11.13
C ILE A 50 3.74 6.71 10.94
N LEU A 51 3.59 5.38 11.09
CA LEU A 51 2.32 4.66 10.96
C LEU A 51 1.85 4.14 12.32
N ARG A 52 0.53 4.06 12.52
CA ARG A 52 -0.07 3.57 13.76
C ARG A 52 -0.18 2.04 13.81
N ALA A 53 -0.51 1.42 12.69
CA ALA A 53 -0.63 -0.02 12.53
C ALA A 53 -0.55 -0.40 11.05
N VAL A 54 -0.24 -1.67 10.79
CA VAL A 54 -0.12 -2.25 9.45
C VAL A 54 -1.14 -3.37 9.30
N TYR A 55 -1.91 -3.33 8.24
CA TYR A 55 -2.89 -4.33 7.85
C TYR A 55 -2.47 -4.96 6.52
N LEU A 56 -2.49 -6.28 6.44
CA LEU A 56 -2.34 -7.01 5.19
C LEU A 56 -3.70 -7.55 4.76
N VAL A 57 -4.16 -7.19 3.58
CA VAL A 57 -5.36 -7.78 2.98
C VAL A 57 -4.94 -8.97 2.14
N SER A 58 -5.38 -10.16 2.53
CA SER A 58 -5.08 -11.43 1.88
C SER A 58 -6.37 -12.21 1.57
N ARG A 59 -6.30 -13.21 0.70
CA ARG A 59 -7.44 -14.08 0.36
C ARG A 59 -7.81 -15.04 1.48
N ASN A 60 -6.85 -15.40 2.32
CA ASN A 60 -7.05 -16.26 3.46
C ASN A 60 -6.09 -15.87 4.60
N ASP A 61 -6.28 -16.42 5.77
CA ASP A 61 -5.45 -16.17 6.95
C ASP A 61 -4.42 -17.27 7.23
N THR A 62 -4.33 -18.30 6.40
CA THR A 62 -3.48 -19.48 6.60
C THR A 62 -2.36 -19.64 5.59
N GLY A 63 -2.35 -18.82 4.53
CA GLY A 63 -1.31 -18.87 3.49
C GLY A 63 0.06 -18.35 3.95
N PRO A 64 1.11 -18.57 3.13
CA PRO A 64 2.48 -18.13 3.43
C PRO A 64 2.58 -16.62 3.59
N GLU A 65 1.80 -15.83 2.83
CA GLU A 65 1.73 -14.36 2.93
C GLU A 65 1.20 -13.93 4.30
N ALA A 66 0.15 -14.62 4.80
CA ALA A 66 -0.42 -14.34 6.11
C ALA A 66 0.55 -14.71 7.24
N ALA A 67 1.26 -15.82 7.12
CA ALA A 67 2.29 -16.23 8.09
C ALA A 67 3.43 -15.20 8.14
N LEU A 68 3.92 -14.77 6.98
CA LEU A 68 4.96 -13.74 6.86
C LEU A 68 4.51 -12.42 7.50
N ALA A 69 3.29 -11.97 7.21
CA ALA A 69 2.74 -10.73 7.73
C ALA A 69 2.58 -10.77 9.26
N ARG A 70 2.11 -11.89 9.84
CA ARG A 70 2.03 -12.06 11.29
C ARG A 70 3.42 -12.00 11.95
N ALA A 71 4.40 -12.65 11.35
CA ALA A 71 5.79 -12.60 11.83
C ALA A 71 6.35 -11.19 11.80
N ALA A 72 5.96 -10.37 10.84
CA ALA A 72 6.31 -8.95 10.74
C ALA A 72 5.50 -8.03 11.68
N GLY A 73 4.47 -8.55 12.37
CA GLY A 73 3.60 -7.77 13.27
C GLY A 73 2.42 -7.07 12.57
N ALA A 74 2.09 -7.46 11.32
CA ALA A 74 0.92 -6.95 10.63
C ALA A 74 -0.37 -7.70 11.01
N ILE A 75 -1.50 -7.00 10.95
CA ILE A 75 -2.82 -7.55 11.22
C ILE A 75 -3.41 -8.07 9.90
N ILE A 76 -3.85 -9.33 9.89
CA ILE A 76 -4.46 -9.93 8.68
C ILE A 76 -5.91 -9.49 8.55
N VAL A 77 -6.27 -9.14 7.33
CA VAL A 77 -7.65 -8.86 6.90
C VAL A 77 -7.98 -9.84 5.77
N VAL A 78 -8.95 -10.71 6.01
CA VAL A 78 -9.39 -11.67 4.98
C VAL A 78 -10.41 -10.98 4.09
N ALA A 79 -10.19 -11.06 2.78
CA ALA A 79 -11.10 -10.60 1.75
C ALA A 79 -11.47 -11.77 0.84
N ASP A 80 -12.48 -12.55 1.24
CA ASP A 80 -12.88 -13.81 0.60
C ASP A 80 -13.17 -13.68 -0.90
N ARG A 81 -13.63 -12.50 -1.33
CA ARG A 81 -13.95 -12.17 -2.73
C ARG A 81 -12.90 -11.30 -3.42
N ALA A 82 -11.70 -11.19 -2.86
CA ALA A 82 -10.63 -10.35 -3.42
C ALA A 82 -10.22 -10.72 -4.87
N GLY A 83 -10.48 -11.97 -5.28
CA GLY A 83 -10.26 -12.40 -6.66
C GLY A 83 -11.22 -11.78 -7.70
N GLU A 84 -12.23 -11.03 -7.26
CA GLU A 84 -13.22 -10.36 -8.11
C GLU A 84 -12.89 -8.88 -8.34
N GLY A 85 -11.72 -8.40 -7.92
CA GLY A 85 -11.23 -7.05 -8.20
C GLY A 85 -10.52 -6.39 -7.02
N LEU A 86 -9.65 -5.43 -7.35
CA LEU A 86 -8.86 -4.66 -6.36
C LEU A 86 -9.76 -3.85 -5.40
N ALA A 87 -10.91 -3.40 -5.89
CA ALA A 87 -11.86 -2.60 -5.11
C ALA A 87 -12.36 -3.34 -3.86
N LEU A 88 -12.61 -4.64 -3.94
CA LEU A 88 -13.08 -5.44 -2.80
C LEU A 88 -11.99 -5.59 -1.72
N SER A 89 -10.74 -5.78 -2.13
CA SER A 89 -9.60 -5.83 -1.20
C SER A 89 -9.41 -4.49 -0.49
N LEU A 90 -9.49 -3.39 -1.23
CA LEU A 90 -9.38 -2.04 -0.69
C LEU A 90 -10.51 -1.74 0.31
N ARG A 91 -11.73 -2.09 -0.05
CA ARG A 91 -12.90 -1.92 0.82
C ARG A 91 -12.74 -2.70 2.14
N ALA A 92 -12.38 -4.00 2.08
CA ALA A 92 -12.17 -4.81 3.27
C ALA A 92 -11.10 -4.21 4.20
N GLY A 93 -9.99 -3.71 3.63
CA GLY A 93 -8.94 -3.01 4.36
C GLY A 93 -9.44 -1.74 5.03
N LEU A 94 -10.17 -0.89 4.32
CA LEU A 94 -10.72 0.36 4.86
C LEU A 94 -11.76 0.12 5.96
N GLU A 95 -12.66 -0.85 5.78
CA GLU A 95 -13.65 -1.24 6.80
C GLU A 95 -12.96 -1.70 8.08
N ARG A 96 -11.91 -2.52 7.96
CA ARG A 96 -11.14 -2.99 9.12
C ARG A 96 -10.41 -1.86 9.84
N VAL A 97 -9.78 -0.96 9.10
CA VAL A 97 -9.11 0.23 9.65
C VAL A 97 -10.12 1.16 10.34
N ALA A 98 -11.31 1.34 9.74
CA ALA A 98 -12.35 2.20 10.30
C ALA A 98 -12.77 1.82 11.73
N LEU A 99 -12.72 0.52 12.09
CA LEU A 99 -12.98 0.03 13.44
C LEU A 99 -11.91 0.45 14.47
N SER A 100 -10.70 0.73 14.01
CA SER A 100 -9.55 1.08 14.87
C SER A 100 -9.22 2.58 14.84
N ALA A 101 -9.71 3.28 13.82
CA ALA A 101 -9.41 4.69 13.60
C ALA A 101 -10.35 5.59 14.44
N PRO A 102 -9.80 6.67 15.04
CA PRO A 102 -10.64 7.64 15.78
C PRO A 102 -11.65 8.31 14.83
N ALA A 103 -12.78 8.76 15.38
CA ALA A 103 -13.83 9.43 14.61
C ALA A 103 -13.35 10.73 13.94
N GLY A 104 -12.41 11.45 14.57
CA GLY A 104 -11.84 12.70 14.07
C GLY A 104 -10.41 12.50 13.59
N GLY A 105 -10.16 12.76 12.30
CA GLY A 105 -8.82 12.82 11.69
C GLY A 105 -8.05 11.50 11.68
N ALA A 106 -8.01 10.83 10.55
CA ALA A 106 -7.17 9.65 10.29
C ALA A 106 -6.91 9.54 8.79
N ALA A 107 -5.90 8.76 8.40
CA ALA A 107 -5.66 8.41 7.00
C ALA A 107 -5.31 6.94 6.83
N ALA A 108 -5.57 6.40 5.64
CA ALA A 108 -5.14 5.09 5.19
C ALA A 108 -4.08 5.23 4.11
N LEU A 109 -2.94 4.60 4.29
CA LEU A 109 -1.86 4.49 3.31
C LEU A 109 -2.01 3.18 2.55
N ILE A 110 -2.39 3.25 1.30
CA ILE A 110 -2.60 2.09 0.44
C ILE A 110 -1.29 1.72 -0.21
N VAL A 111 -0.83 0.51 0.03
CA VAL A 111 0.43 -0.06 -0.45
C VAL A 111 0.12 -1.32 -1.27
N LEU A 112 0.83 -1.52 -2.37
CA LEU A 112 0.74 -2.76 -3.16
C LEU A 112 1.80 -3.75 -2.68
N GLY A 113 1.40 -5.02 -2.51
CA GLY A 113 2.28 -6.07 -2.00
C GLY A 113 3.36 -6.54 -2.99
N ASP A 114 3.26 -6.14 -4.25
CA ASP A 114 4.15 -6.47 -5.36
C ASP A 114 5.09 -5.33 -5.77
N GLN A 115 5.21 -4.29 -4.94
CA GLN A 115 6.09 -3.14 -5.15
C GLN A 115 7.25 -3.11 -4.13
N PRO A 116 8.26 -3.98 -4.26
CA PRO A 116 9.34 -4.13 -3.27
C PRO A 116 10.32 -2.95 -3.20
N GLY A 117 10.25 -2.00 -4.16
CA GLY A 117 11.04 -0.78 -4.18
C GLY A 117 10.54 0.34 -3.25
N LEU A 118 9.49 0.08 -2.48
CA LEU A 118 8.97 1.05 -1.52
C LEU A 118 10.01 1.37 -0.43
N ARG A 119 10.17 2.67 -0.10
CA ARG A 119 11.12 3.14 0.90
C ARG A 119 10.44 3.87 2.05
N VAL A 120 11.07 3.85 3.23
CA VAL A 120 10.57 4.51 4.45
C VAL A 120 10.50 6.04 4.28
N ASP A 121 11.47 6.64 3.59
CA ASP A 121 11.49 8.09 3.33
C ASP A 121 10.32 8.54 2.44
N VAL A 122 9.93 7.74 1.45
CA VAL A 122 8.75 8.00 0.61
C VAL A 122 7.47 7.97 1.45
N ILE A 123 7.32 6.96 2.33
CA ILE A 123 6.19 6.89 3.27
C ILE A 123 6.14 8.11 4.17
N ALA A 124 7.28 8.48 4.75
CA ALA A 124 7.40 9.63 5.64
C ALA A 124 7.01 10.94 4.94
N GLU A 125 7.47 11.13 3.70
CA GLU A 125 7.19 12.34 2.93
C GLU A 125 5.71 12.46 2.54
N VAL A 126 5.08 11.35 2.10
CA VAL A 126 3.64 11.32 1.79
C VAL A 126 2.82 11.66 3.04
N VAL A 127 3.15 11.08 4.19
CA VAL A 127 2.46 11.35 5.47
C VAL A 127 2.68 12.80 5.91
N ARG A 128 3.92 13.31 5.81
CA ARG A 128 4.25 14.69 6.14
C ARG A 128 3.45 15.67 5.29
N ARG A 129 3.36 15.41 3.99
CA ARG A 129 2.62 16.26 3.05
C ARG A 129 1.13 16.29 3.36
N TRP A 130 0.53 15.13 3.61
CA TRP A 130 -0.87 15.05 4.02
C TRP A 130 -1.16 15.86 5.28
N ARG A 131 -0.30 15.74 6.29
CA ARG A 131 -0.45 16.50 7.54
C ARG A 131 -0.35 18.01 7.34
N ALA A 132 0.45 18.44 6.38
CA ALA A 132 0.66 19.84 6.08
C ALA A 132 -0.46 20.45 5.23
N SER A 133 -0.95 19.71 4.24
CA SER A 133 -1.93 20.21 3.27
C SER A 133 -3.38 19.93 3.64
N GLY A 134 -3.63 18.85 4.38
CA GLY A 134 -4.99 18.35 4.60
C GLY A 134 -5.69 17.89 3.30
N ALA A 135 -4.93 17.56 2.26
CA ALA A 135 -5.47 17.10 0.99
C ALA A 135 -6.28 15.80 1.16
N PRO A 136 -7.35 15.57 0.37
CA PRO A 136 -8.13 14.33 0.44
C PRO A 136 -7.34 13.10 0.03
N ALA A 137 -6.37 13.26 -0.88
CA ALA A 137 -5.43 12.21 -1.26
C ALA A 137 -4.03 12.79 -1.52
N VAL A 138 -3.00 12.00 -1.18
CA VAL A 138 -1.59 12.31 -1.46
C VAL A 138 -0.91 11.07 -2.03
N ARG A 139 -0.06 11.24 -3.05
CA ARG A 139 0.73 10.14 -3.62
C ARG A 139 2.09 10.62 -4.13
N PRO A 140 3.08 9.73 -4.19
CA PRO A 140 4.37 10.07 -4.78
C PRO A 140 4.26 10.24 -6.29
N GLN A 141 5.08 11.12 -6.82
CA GLN A 141 5.47 11.20 -8.21
C GLN A 141 6.94 10.88 -8.30
N TYR A 142 7.25 9.68 -8.75
CA TYR A 142 8.63 9.21 -8.84
C TYR A 142 9.40 9.93 -9.94
N GLY A 143 10.68 10.20 -9.69
CA GLY A 143 11.57 10.82 -10.67
C GLY A 143 11.74 9.92 -11.88
N GLY A 144 11.44 10.46 -13.04
CA GLY A 144 11.46 9.81 -14.34
C GLY A 144 10.77 10.69 -15.35
N SER A 145 10.97 10.46 -16.64
CA SER A 145 10.24 11.19 -17.69
C SER A 145 9.51 10.17 -18.58
N PRO A 146 8.18 10.24 -18.73
CA PRO A 146 7.27 11.11 -17.97
C PRO A 146 7.15 10.63 -16.50
N ALA A 147 7.08 11.58 -15.58
CA ALA A 147 6.88 11.28 -14.18
C ALA A 147 5.46 10.76 -13.95
N GLU A 148 5.32 9.51 -13.54
CA GLU A 148 4.02 8.90 -13.26
C GLU A 148 3.72 8.86 -11.77
N PRO A 149 2.47 9.24 -11.37
CA PRO A 149 2.04 9.09 -10.00
C PRO A 149 1.97 7.61 -9.60
N GLY A 150 2.68 7.24 -8.53
CA GLY A 150 2.79 5.86 -8.05
C GLY A 150 2.06 5.57 -6.74
N HIS A 151 2.39 4.43 -6.13
CA HIS A 151 2.05 4.09 -4.76
C HIS A 151 3.26 4.38 -3.85
N PRO A 152 3.04 4.57 -2.53
CA PRO A 152 1.77 4.40 -1.82
C PRO A 152 0.79 5.56 -2.09
N VAL A 153 -0.51 5.30 -1.94
CA VAL A 153 -1.54 6.34 -1.98
C VAL A 153 -2.10 6.55 -0.59
N LEU A 154 -1.98 7.75 -0.04
CA LEU A 154 -2.61 8.11 1.22
C LEU A 154 -3.99 8.69 0.94
N LEU A 155 -5.00 8.18 1.66
CA LEU A 155 -6.40 8.59 1.59
C LEU A 155 -6.83 9.15 2.94
N ASP A 156 -7.24 10.40 2.97
CA ASP A 156 -7.86 11.00 4.15
C ASP A 156 -9.19 10.28 4.47
N ARG A 157 -9.50 10.14 5.75
CA ARG A 157 -10.73 9.46 6.20
C ARG A 157 -12.01 10.00 5.56
N ARG A 158 -12.05 11.28 5.24
CA ARG A 158 -13.22 11.94 4.64
C ARG A 158 -13.70 11.29 3.35
N ILE A 159 -12.77 10.72 2.57
CA ILE A 159 -13.08 10.11 1.26
C ILE A 159 -13.24 8.59 1.32
N TRP A 160 -13.02 7.93 2.48
CA TRP A 160 -13.17 6.47 2.59
C TRP A 160 -14.56 5.96 2.19
N PRO A 161 -15.68 6.62 2.56
CA PRO A 161 -17.01 6.17 2.13
C PRO A 161 -17.20 6.14 0.62
N GLU A 162 -16.56 7.05 -0.11
CA GLU A 162 -16.63 7.11 -1.58
C GLU A 162 -15.75 6.02 -2.18
N VAL A 163 -14.53 5.84 -1.66
CA VAL A 163 -13.60 4.78 -2.09
C VAL A 163 -14.20 3.39 -1.83
N ALA A 164 -14.90 3.19 -0.72
CA ALA A 164 -15.54 1.91 -0.40
C ALA A 164 -16.70 1.52 -1.34
N ARG A 165 -17.20 2.46 -2.14
CA ARG A 165 -18.24 2.22 -3.16
C ARG A 165 -17.69 1.87 -4.53
N LEU A 166 -16.37 1.87 -4.71
CA LEU A 166 -15.75 1.46 -5.97
C LEU A 166 -16.07 0.00 -6.27
N GLU A 167 -16.31 -0.30 -7.53
CA GLU A 167 -16.64 -1.63 -8.02
C GLU A 167 -15.67 -2.07 -9.13
N GLY A 168 -15.49 -3.39 -9.25
CA GLY A 168 -14.68 -4.00 -10.30
C GLY A 168 -13.21 -3.66 -10.26
N ASP A 169 -12.57 -3.72 -11.43
CA ASP A 169 -11.15 -3.44 -11.61
C ASP A 169 -10.83 -1.96 -11.88
N THR A 170 -11.84 -1.09 -11.87
CA THR A 170 -11.65 0.36 -12.10
C THR A 170 -10.71 0.99 -11.08
N GLY A 171 -10.48 0.30 -9.99
CA GLY A 171 -9.44 0.59 -9.01
C GLY A 171 -9.43 2.04 -8.51
N LEU A 172 -8.51 2.28 -7.61
CA LEU A 172 -8.27 3.60 -7.04
C LEU A 172 -7.87 4.66 -8.10
N GLY A 173 -7.22 4.23 -9.20
CA GLY A 173 -6.75 5.12 -10.26
C GLY A 173 -7.87 5.90 -10.96
N GLY A 174 -9.03 5.27 -11.19
CA GLY A 174 -10.20 5.95 -11.75
C GLY A 174 -10.74 7.04 -10.82
N PHE A 175 -10.90 6.71 -9.56
CA PHE A 175 -11.35 7.63 -8.51
C PHE A 175 -10.41 8.83 -8.33
N LEU A 176 -9.10 8.58 -8.32
CA LEU A 176 -8.09 9.63 -8.12
C LEU A 176 -8.05 10.65 -9.26
N ARG A 177 -8.49 10.30 -10.47
CA ARG A 177 -8.59 11.28 -11.58
C ARG A 177 -9.66 12.35 -11.36
N SER A 178 -10.68 12.02 -10.56
CA SER A 178 -11.78 12.95 -10.20
C SER A 178 -11.63 13.56 -8.81
N THR A 179 -10.58 13.18 -8.08
CA THR A 179 -10.31 13.64 -6.72
C THR A 179 -9.16 14.63 -6.74
N ALA A 180 -9.19 15.63 -5.85
CA ALA A 180 -8.04 16.51 -5.62
C ALA A 180 -6.89 15.73 -4.98
N VAL A 181 -5.91 15.36 -5.81
CA VAL A 181 -4.73 14.60 -5.38
C VAL A 181 -3.53 15.53 -5.31
N GLU A 182 -2.85 15.54 -4.18
CA GLU A 182 -1.57 16.23 -4.05
C GLU A 182 -0.43 15.27 -4.40
N LEU A 183 0.47 15.71 -5.28
CA LEU A 183 1.63 14.95 -5.72
C LEU A 183 2.87 15.39 -4.96
N VAL A 184 3.69 14.41 -4.57
CA VAL A 184 4.96 14.62 -3.87
C VAL A 184 6.08 14.09 -4.73
N GLN A 185 6.99 14.97 -5.14
CA GLN A 185 8.19 14.56 -5.89
C GLN A 185 9.11 13.74 -5.00
N VAL A 186 9.44 12.52 -5.43
CA VAL A 186 10.36 11.63 -4.73
C VAL A 186 11.37 11.04 -5.71
N PRO A 187 12.62 10.79 -5.29
CA PRO A 187 13.62 10.15 -6.14
C PRO A 187 13.35 8.65 -6.29
N GLY A 188 13.98 8.05 -7.31
CA GLY A 188 13.94 6.60 -7.56
C GLY A 188 12.66 6.14 -8.26
N ARG A 189 12.36 4.86 -8.12
CA ARG A 189 11.24 4.15 -8.75
C ARG A 189 10.64 3.13 -7.78
N ASN A 190 9.39 2.74 -8.00
CA ASN A 190 8.74 1.66 -7.27
C ASN A 190 7.84 0.86 -8.26
N PRO A 191 8.45 0.12 -9.20
CA PRO A 191 7.70 -0.63 -10.20
C PRO A 191 7.00 -1.86 -9.60
N ASP A 192 5.89 -2.25 -10.24
CA ASP A 192 5.22 -3.51 -9.96
C ASP A 192 6.04 -4.68 -10.47
N ILE A 193 6.02 -5.80 -9.75
CA ILE A 193 6.51 -7.09 -10.25
C ILE A 193 5.31 -7.89 -10.76
N ASP A 194 5.11 -7.94 -12.08
CA ASP A 194 4.00 -8.66 -12.71
C ASP A 194 4.42 -9.94 -13.41
N THR A 195 5.67 -10.03 -13.83
CA THR A 195 6.23 -11.15 -14.57
C THR A 195 7.56 -11.63 -13.97
N PRO A 196 8.02 -12.86 -14.28
CA PRO A 196 9.37 -13.29 -13.92
C PRO A 196 10.48 -12.41 -14.52
N ALA A 197 10.24 -11.76 -15.66
CA ALA A 197 11.19 -10.83 -16.27
C ALA A 197 11.31 -9.54 -15.41
N ASP A 198 10.22 -9.01 -14.87
CA ASP A 198 10.25 -7.86 -13.97
C ASP A 198 11.05 -8.18 -12.72
N LEU A 199 10.85 -9.39 -12.15
CA LEU A 199 11.61 -9.86 -10.99
C LEU A 199 13.11 -9.93 -11.28
N ALA A 200 13.50 -10.48 -12.42
CA ALA A 200 14.90 -10.61 -12.82
C ALA A 200 15.58 -9.26 -13.12
N ALA A 201 14.80 -8.28 -13.59
CA ALA A 201 15.26 -6.94 -13.92
C ALA A 201 15.16 -5.95 -12.76
N PHE A 202 14.67 -6.37 -11.58
CA PHE A 202 14.40 -5.45 -10.48
C PHE A 202 15.70 -4.86 -9.91
N PRO A 203 15.87 -3.52 -9.89
CA PRO A 203 17.09 -2.86 -9.43
C PRO A 203 17.10 -2.81 -7.89
N LEU A 204 17.89 -3.68 -7.25
CA LEU A 204 18.01 -3.71 -5.78
C LEU A 204 18.94 -2.62 -5.23
N GLU A 205 19.87 -2.11 -6.04
CA GLU A 205 20.92 -1.19 -5.58
C GLU A 205 20.46 0.27 -5.47
N GLU A 206 19.37 0.66 -6.12
CA GLU A 206 18.84 2.04 -6.08
C GLU A 206 17.99 2.34 -4.84
N ASN A 207 17.74 1.36 -3.96
CA ASN A 207 16.80 1.44 -2.84
C ASN A 207 17.46 1.28 -1.46
N ALA A 208 18.79 1.31 -1.36
CA ALA A 208 19.55 1.21 -0.11
C ALA A 208 19.77 2.58 0.56
#